data_e884b3a8d089f921ce682e48721c557b
#
_entry.id   e884b3a8d089f921ce682e48721c557b
#
_cell.length_a   1.000
_cell.length_b   1.000
_cell.length_c   1.000
_cell.angle_alpha   90.00
_cell.angle_beta   90.00
_cell.angle_gamma   90.00
#
_symmetry.space_group_name_H-M   'P 1'
#
loop_
_entity.id
_entity.type
_entity.pdbx_description
1 polymer ?
#
loop_
_entity_poly.entity_id
_entity_poly.type
_entity_poly.pdbx_seq_one_letter_code
_entity_poly.pdbx_strand_id
1 'polypeptide(L)'
;MRKITAIVLALALMLTLVGCTTGGSASTTAAAPAADVKSEGVMTYDEYIAAEMDSQVVIEAYVQAHQSWWDNKVTVYAQDYDGAYFIYEMACSEADAAKLVPGTKIKVTGYKGEWAGEVEIMDPTFEFAGDATYVASAFDATALLGTDDLIKHQNEFVVFKGLTIESIAFKNDAPGDDIYVTVSLNGTNYDFCVERYLTDPDTDVYKAVSELQAGDVVDVEGFLYWYEGVNTHITGVTKK
;
A
#
# COMPACT_ATOMS: atom_id res chain seq x y z
N MET A 1 -60.91 -13.07 32.43
CA MET A 1 -61.24 -12.05 33.46
C MET A 1 -60.16 -10.99 33.46
N ARG A 2 -60.63 -9.77 33.30
CA ARG A 2 -60.05 -8.44 33.57
C ARG A 2 -58.72 -8.01 32.94
N LYS A 3 -58.91 -7.13 32.00
CA LYS A 3 -58.03 -6.06 31.48
C LYS A 3 -57.53 -5.13 32.59
N ILE A 4 -56.31 -4.60 32.50
CA ILE A 4 -56.03 -3.24 33.00
C ILE A 4 -55.05 -2.59 32.04
N THR A 5 -55.53 -1.52 31.45
CA THR A 5 -54.83 -0.52 30.63
C THR A 5 -54.27 0.52 31.60
N ALA A 6 -53.03 0.95 31.41
CA ALA A 6 -52.52 2.16 32.06
C ALA A 6 -51.82 3.05 31.01
N ILE A 7 -52.44 4.15 30.73
CA ILE A 7 -51.98 5.32 30.00
C ILE A 7 -51.20 6.19 31.02
N VAL A 8 -49.98 6.61 30.71
CA VAL A 8 -49.35 7.72 31.44
C VAL A 8 -48.86 8.78 30.44
N LEU A 9 -49.29 9.94 30.72
CA LEU A 9 -49.29 11.21 30.01
C LEU A 9 -47.91 11.87 29.96
N ALA A 10 -47.66 12.54 28.87
CA ALA A 10 -46.51 13.43 28.64
C ALA A 10 -46.48 14.63 29.61
N LEU A 11 -45.30 15.02 30.00
CA LEU A 11 -45.05 16.38 30.46
C LEU A 11 -43.76 16.93 29.82
N ALA A 12 -43.96 17.90 28.95
CA ALA A 12 -42.90 18.71 28.37
C ALA A 12 -42.41 19.73 29.42
N LEU A 13 -41.12 19.81 29.61
CA LEU A 13 -40.48 20.92 30.32
C LEU A 13 -39.45 21.57 29.41
N MET A 14 -39.79 22.76 28.91
CA MET A 14 -38.83 23.66 28.24
C MET A 14 -37.97 24.32 29.33
N LEU A 15 -36.66 24.16 29.22
CA LEU A 15 -35.70 25.06 29.87
C LEU A 15 -34.82 25.66 28.81
N THR A 16 -34.97 26.94 28.56
CA THR A 16 -34.04 27.79 27.84
C THR A 16 -32.86 28.13 28.74
N LEU A 17 -31.66 27.80 28.34
CA LEU A 17 -30.45 28.38 28.92
C LEU A 17 -29.58 28.95 27.78
N VAL A 18 -29.49 30.25 27.81
CA VAL A 18 -28.50 31.07 27.07
C VAL A 18 -27.17 30.95 27.78
N GLY A 19 -26.09 30.76 27.02
CA GLY A 19 -24.77 31.11 27.56
C GLY A 19 -23.57 30.45 26.95
N CYS A 20 -22.76 31.25 26.29
CA CYS A 20 -21.33 31.20 26.08
C CYS A 20 -20.75 30.25 25.04
N THR A 21 -20.40 30.87 23.94
CA THR A 21 -19.40 30.42 22.92
C THR A 21 -18.02 30.21 23.52
N THR A 22 -17.56 28.98 23.55
CA THR A 22 -16.11 28.69 23.53
C THR A 22 -15.87 27.79 22.34
N GLY A 23 -15.02 28.23 21.42
CA GLY A 23 -14.66 27.51 20.21
C GLY A 23 -13.97 26.20 20.55
N GLY A 24 -14.72 25.10 20.40
CA GLY A 24 -14.19 23.75 20.37
C GLY A 24 -13.95 23.39 18.91
N SER A 25 -12.71 23.24 18.50
CA SER A 25 -12.37 22.55 17.25
C SER A 25 -13.00 21.17 17.29
N ALA A 26 -14.03 20.96 16.48
CA ALA A 26 -14.54 19.63 16.20
C ALA A 26 -13.44 18.89 15.44
N SER A 27 -12.75 17.97 16.13
CA SER A 27 -11.93 16.95 15.48
C SER A 27 -12.92 16.08 14.68
N THR A 28 -12.99 16.29 13.37
CA THR A 28 -13.65 15.34 12.47
C THR A 28 -12.82 14.08 12.48
N THR A 29 -13.23 13.12 13.30
CA THR A 29 -12.77 11.73 13.15
C THR A 29 -13.22 11.32 11.75
N ALA A 30 -12.29 11.14 10.81
CA ALA A 30 -12.59 10.54 9.53
C ALA A 30 -13.24 9.18 9.82
N ALA A 31 -14.42 8.93 9.24
CA ALA A 31 -15.04 7.62 9.32
C ALA A 31 -14.05 6.61 8.72
N ALA A 32 -13.89 5.46 9.38
CA ALA A 32 -13.15 4.35 8.80
C ALA A 32 -13.74 4.07 7.40
N PRO A 33 -12.90 3.84 6.39
CA PRO A 33 -13.39 3.51 5.07
C PRO A 33 -14.34 2.30 5.19
N ALA A 34 -15.44 2.35 4.45
CA ALA A 34 -16.37 1.23 4.40
C ALA A 34 -15.61 0.03 3.81
N ALA A 35 -15.76 -1.16 4.43
CA ALA A 35 -15.17 -2.38 3.93
C ALA A 35 -15.48 -2.54 2.43
N ASP A 36 -14.47 -2.92 1.63
CA ASP A 36 -14.64 -3.11 0.20
C ASP A 36 -15.54 -4.34 -0.05
N VAL A 37 -16.69 -4.12 -0.68
CA VAL A 37 -17.59 -5.22 -1.03
C VAL A 37 -17.02 -5.93 -2.23
N LYS A 38 -16.49 -7.14 -2.02
CA LYS A 38 -15.95 -7.99 -3.08
C LYS A 38 -17.05 -8.55 -3.96
N SER A 39 -16.77 -8.71 -5.24
CA SER A 39 -17.66 -9.40 -6.18
C SER A 39 -17.78 -10.89 -5.87
N GLU A 40 -18.81 -11.55 -6.40
CA GLU A 40 -18.98 -12.99 -6.22
C GLU A 40 -17.75 -13.77 -6.74
N GLY A 41 -17.25 -14.69 -5.92
CA GLY A 41 -16.07 -15.52 -6.23
C GLY A 41 -14.71 -14.82 -6.08
N VAL A 42 -14.71 -13.61 -5.56
CA VAL A 42 -13.49 -12.87 -5.21
C VAL A 42 -13.14 -13.09 -3.75
N MET A 43 -11.87 -13.39 -3.46
CA MET A 43 -11.36 -13.60 -2.12
C MET A 43 -11.27 -12.28 -1.35
N THR A 44 -11.55 -12.32 -0.05
CA THR A 44 -11.10 -11.30 0.89
C THR A 44 -9.57 -11.37 1.04
N TYR A 45 -8.94 -10.33 1.62
CA TYR A 45 -7.50 -10.36 1.88
C TYR A 45 -7.12 -11.51 2.82
N ASP A 46 -7.91 -11.76 3.88
CA ASP A 46 -7.68 -12.87 4.80
C ASP A 46 -7.75 -14.24 4.10
N GLU A 47 -8.70 -14.43 3.18
CA GLU A 47 -8.81 -15.65 2.37
C GLU A 47 -7.61 -15.81 1.43
N TYR A 48 -7.14 -14.72 0.80
CA TYR A 48 -5.93 -14.73 -0.02
C TYR A 48 -4.69 -15.10 0.81
N ILE A 49 -4.51 -14.48 1.99
CA ILE A 49 -3.38 -14.81 2.87
C ILE A 49 -3.43 -16.27 3.32
N ALA A 50 -4.61 -16.80 3.63
CA ALA A 50 -4.81 -18.18 4.05
C ALA A 50 -4.74 -19.21 2.92
N ALA A 51 -4.81 -18.77 1.65
CA ALA A 51 -4.73 -19.68 0.50
C ALA A 51 -3.38 -20.40 0.45
N GLU A 52 -3.40 -21.67 0.04
CA GLU A 52 -2.18 -22.46 -0.12
C GLU A 52 -1.31 -21.91 -1.27
N MET A 53 0.02 -22.06 -1.15
CA MET A 53 0.92 -21.76 -2.28
C MET A 53 0.57 -22.64 -3.48
N ASP A 54 0.81 -22.12 -4.68
CA ASP A 54 0.45 -22.71 -5.98
C ASP A 54 -1.06 -22.89 -6.21
N SER A 55 -1.92 -22.42 -5.29
CA SER A 55 -3.37 -22.42 -5.51
C SER A 55 -3.83 -21.24 -6.36
N GLN A 56 -4.91 -21.43 -7.12
CA GLN A 56 -5.52 -20.36 -7.86
C GLN A 56 -6.19 -19.36 -6.90
N VAL A 57 -5.94 -18.07 -7.13
CA VAL A 57 -6.53 -16.97 -6.38
C VAL A 57 -7.26 -16.01 -7.32
N VAL A 58 -8.32 -15.39 -6.80
CA VAL A 58 -9.08 -14.34 -7.49
C VAL A 58 -9.25 -13.19 -6.52
N ILE A 59 -8.69 -12.02 -6.86
CA ILE A 59 -8.76 -10.83 -6.01
C ILE A 59 -9.34 -9.63 -6.77
N GLU A 60 -9.87 -8.67 -6.05
CA GLU A 60 -10.13 -7.32 -6.53
C GLU A 60 -9.34 -6.33 -5.70
N ALA A 61 -8.58 -5.46 -6.36
CA ALA A 61 -7.79 -4.42 -5.72
C ALA A 61 -7.66 -3.20 -6.62
N TYR A 62 -7.05 -2.15 -6.09
CA TYR A 62 -6.84 -0.90 -6.79
C TYR A 62 -5.36 -0.73 -7.09
N VAL A 63 -5.04 -0.45 -8.34
CA VAL A 63 -3.66 -0.13 -8.75
C VAL A 63 -3.14 1.04 -7.92
N GLN A 64 -1.97 0.90 -7.35
CA GLN A 64 -1.26 1.99 -6.67
C GLN A 64 -0.11 2.50 -7.52
N ALA A 65 0.61 1.58 -8.16
CA ALA A 65 1.63 1.84 -9.15
C ALA A 65 1.85 0.60 -10.02
N HIS A 66 2.60 0.74 -11.06
CA HIS A 66 3.07 -0.41 -11.86
C HIS A 66 4.45 -0.12 -12.44
N GLN A 67 5.19 -1.19 -12.72
CA GLN A 67 6.44 -1.11 -13.46
C GLN A 67 6.19 -0.78 -14.93
N SER A 68 7.23 -0.40 -15.64
CA SER A 68 7.16 -0.13 -17.08
C SER A 68 6.63 -1.36 -17.84
N TRP A 69 5.71 -1.13 -18.79
CA TRP A 69 5.22 -2.19 -19.67
C TRP A 69 6.37 -2.77 -20.53
N TRP A 70 6.43 -4.08 -20.58
CA TRP A 70 7.43 -4.79 -21.36
C TRP A 70 6.89 -6.15 -21.84
N ASP A 71 7.12 -6.48 -23.09
CA ASP A 71 6.80 -7.79 -23.69
C ASP A 71 5.38 -8.30 -23.39
N ASN A 72 4.38 -7.43 -23.52
CA ASN A 72 2.96 -7.70 -23.22
C ASN A 72 2.70 -8.06 -21.74
N LYS A 73 3.48 -7.53 -20.84
CA LYS A 73 3.35 -7.73 -19.38
C LYS A 73 3.57 -6.43 -18.62
N VAL A 74 3.03 -6.40 -17.42
CA VAL A 74 3.25 -5.32 -16.45
C VAL A 74 3.21 -5.88 -15.03
N THR A 75 4.16 -5.52 -14.19
CA THR A 75 4.12 -5.83 -12.76
C THR A 75 3.39 -4.72 -12.02
N VAL A 76 2.41 -5.08 -11.20
CA VAL A 76 1.50 -4.11 -10.56
C VAL A 76 1.59 -4.21 -9.04
N TYR A 77 1.69 -3.07 -8.37
CA TYR A 77 1.49 -2.88 -6.94
C TYR A 77 0.05 -2.47 -6.72
N ALA A 78 -0.74 -3.33 -6.13
CA ALA A 78 -2.17 -3.11 -5.91
C ALA A 78 -2.49 -3.18 -4.42
N GLN A 79 -3.48 -2.40 -3.97
CA GLN A 79 -3.92 -2.37 -2.58
C GLN A 79 -5.43 -2.15 -2.54
N ASP A 80 -6.08 -2.77 -1.58
CA ASP A 80 -7.46 -2.48 -1.20
C ASP A 80 -7.53 -1.91 0.23
N TYR A 81 -8.70 -1.92 0.85
CA TYR A 81 -8.85 -1.40 2.21
C TYR A 81 -8.33 -2.35 3.30
N ASP A 82 -8.12 -3.62 2.97
CA ASP A 82 -7.80 -4.69 3.92
C ASP A 82 -6.36 -5.17 3.78
N GLY A 83 -5.69 -4.95 2.61
CA GLY A 83 -4.31 -5.35 2.38
C GLY A 83 -3.81 -5.06 0.97
N ALA A 84 -2.63 -5.56 0.67
CA ALA A 84 -1.94 -5.26 -0.58
C ALA A 84 -1.40 -6.51 -1.29
N TYR A 85 -1.16 -6.38 -2.58
CA TYR A 85 -0.84 -7.48 -3.49
C TYR A 85 0.28 -7.07 -4.45
N PHE A 86 1.29 -7.92 -4.60
CA PHE A 86 2.26 -7.82 -5.68
C PHE A 86 1.83 -8.76 -6.81
N ILE A 87 1.57 -8.20 -7.99
CA ILE A 87 1.04 -8.93 -9.15
C ILE A 87 2.16 -8.96 -10.20
N TYR A 88 2.85 -10.11 -10.26
CA TYR A 88 4.07 -10.25 -11.02
C TYR A 88 3.79 -10.55 -12.49
N GLU A 89 4.38 -9.75 -13.39
CA GLU A 89 4.34 -9.93 -14.85
C GLU A 89 2.93 -10.21 -15.42
N MET A 90 1.95 -9.43 -14.99
CA MET A 90 0.56 -9.55 -15.42
C MET A 90 0.43 -9.36 -16.93
N ALA A 91 -0.19 -10.32 -17.61
CA ALA A 91 -0.44 -10.24 -19.05
C ALA A 91 -1.29 -9.00 -19.39
N CYS A 92 -0.75 -8.10 -20.18
CA CYS A 92 -1.33 -6.78 -20.41
C CYS A 92 -0.95 -6.22 -21.78
N SER A 93 -1.94 -5.74 -22.56
CA SER A 93 -1.63 -4.96 -23.76
C SER A 93 -1.06 -3.58 -23.38
N GLU A 94 -0.23 -2.98 -24.23
CA GLU A 94 0.27 -1.62 -24.01
C GLU A 94 -0.87 -0.60 -23.83
N ALA A 95 -1.95 -0.76 -24.59
CA ALA A 95 -3.14 0.10 -24.51
C ALA A 95 -3.89 -0.03 -23.17
N ASP A 96 -3.86 -1.20 -22.55
CA ASP A 96 -4.47 -1.42 -21.24
C ASP A 96 -3.52 -1.00 -20.12
N ALA A 97 -2.21 -1.20 -20.27
CA ALA A 97 -1.21 -0.70 -19.32
C ALA A 97 -1.35 0.82 -19.12
N ALA A 98 -1.58 1.57 -20.20
CA ALA A 98 -1.81 3.02 -20.12
C ALA A 98 -3.07 3.43 -19.33
N LYS A 99 -3.97 2.49 -19.02
CA LYS A 99 -5.19 2.71 -18.21
C LYS A 99 -5.02 2.28 -16.74
N LEU A 100 -3.94 1.56 -16.42
CA LEU A 100 -3.64 1.10 -15.05
C LEU A 100 -3.07 2.26 -14.19
N VAL A 101 -3.77 3.39 -14.17
CA VAL A 101 -3.38 4.53 -13.35
C VAL A 101 -3.74 4.32 -11.87
N PRO A 102 -3.06 5.00 -10.92
CA PRO A 102 -3.39 4.90 -9.51
C PRO A 102 -4.87 5.09 -9.23
N GLY A 103 -5.45 4.19 -8.45
CA GLY A 103 -6.88 4.15 -8.13
C GLY A 103 -7.74 3.30 -9.05
N THR A 104 -7.22 2.83 -10.18
CA THR A 104 -7.97 1.93 -11.08
C THR A 104 -8.28 0.60 -10.41
N LYS A 105 -9.57 0.22 -10.33
CA LYS A 105 -9.99 -1.08 -9.81
C LYS A 105 -9.80 -2.16 -10.86
N ILE A 106 -9.13 -3.25 -10.48
CA ILE A 106 -8.92 -4.44 -11.32
C ILE A 106 -9.34 -5.70 -10.56
N LYS A 107 -9.80 -6.70 -11.31
CA LYS A 107 -10.00 -8.06 -10.82
C LYS A 107 -8.94 -8.94 -11.47
N VAL A 108 -8.19 -9.65 -10.64
CA VAL A 108 -7.03 -10.43 -11.05
C VAL A 108 -7.27 -11.89 -10.72
N THR A 109 -6.96 -12.77 -11.67
CA THR A 109 -6.93 -14.23 -11.49
C THR A 109 -5.52 -14.71 -11.78
N GLY A 110 -4.93 -15.45 -10.86
CA GLY A 110 -3.57 -16.00 -10.98
C GLY A 110 -3.33 -17.09 -9.96
N TYR A 111 -2.08 -17.37 -9.66
CA TYR A 111 -1.67 -18.36 -8.68
C TYR A 111 -0.85 -17.70 -7.59
N LYS A 112 -1.14 -18.03 -6.32
CA LYS A 112 -0.34 -17.53 -5.20
C LYS A 112 1.04 -18.17 -5.24
N GLY A 113 2.08 -17.36 -5.26
CA GLY A 113 3.46 -17.80 -5.24
C GLY A 113 4.28 -17.08 -4.19
N GLU A 114 5.55 -17.47 -4.07
CA GLU A 114 6.52 -16.81 -3.21
C GLU A 114 7.88 -16.79 -3.92
N TRP A 115 8.53 -15.64 -3.86
CA TRP A 115 9.91 -15.46 -4.32
C TRP A 115 10.75 -14.76 -3.26
N ALA A 116 11.74 -15.45 -2.70
CA ALA A 116 12.67 -14.90 -1.69
C ALA A 116 11.98 -14.23 -0.48
N GLY A 117 10.78 -14.73 -0.10
CA GLY A 117 9.94 -14.18 0.98
C GLY A 117 8.88 -13.19 0.52
N GLU A 118 8.89 -12.76 -0.75
CA GLU A 118 7.81 -11.98 -1.34
C GLU A 118 6.65 -12.88 -1.75
N VAL A 119 5.46 -12.61 -1.20
CA VAL A 119 4.23 -13.29 -1.62
C VAL A 119 3.62 -12.56 -2.81
N GLU A 120 3.50 -13.26 -3.92
CA GLU A 120 3.10 -12.67 -5.20
C GLU A 120 1.99 -13.45 -5.89
N ILE A 121 1.33 -12.82 -6.86
CA ILE A 121 0.40 -13.48 -7.77
C ILE A 121 1.11 -13.73 -9.08
N MET A 122 1.29 -15.02 -9.43
CA MET A 122 2.00 -15.51 -10.61
C MET A 122 1.03 -15.85 -11.74
N ASP A 123 1.53 -15.79 -12.99
CA ASP A 123 0.75 -16.04 -14.21
C ASP A 123 -0.61 -15.31 -14.24
N PRO A 124 -0.67 -14.04 -13.83
CA PRO A 124 -1.91 -13.32 -13.65
C PRO A 124 -2.52 -12.86 -14.98
N THR A 125 -3.84 -12.92 -15.02
CA THR A 125 -4.69 -12.21 -15.99
C THR A 125 -5.61 -11.25 -15.24
N PHE A 126 -6.12 -10.22 -15.91
CA PHE A 126 -6.99 -9.24 -15.26
C PHE A 126 -8.14 -8.77 -16.15
N GLU A 127 -9.13 -8.16 -15.50
CA GLU A 127 -10.17 -7.35 -16.11
C GLU A 127 -10.36 -6.05 -15.30
N PHE A 128 -10.79 -4.96 -15.96
CA PHE A 128 -11.16 -3.73 -15.26
C PHE A 128 -12.47 -3.97 -14.49
N ALA A 129 -12.52 -3.59 -13.22
CA ALA A 129 -13.60 -3.94 -12.29
C ALA A 129 -14.39 -2.71 -11.80
N GLY A 130 -15.22 -2.15 -12.69
CA GLY A 130 -16.11 -1.02 -12.35
C GLY A 130 -15.38 0.33 -12.19
N ASP A 131 -16.12 1.34 -11.68
CA ASP A 131 -15.69 2.74 -11.66
C ASP A 131 -15.24 3.21 -10.26
N ALA A 132 -15.24 2.33 -9.26
CA ALA A 132 -14.76 2.66 -7.92
C ALA A 132 -13.26 2.93 -7.96
N THR A 133 -12.80 3.90 -7.14
CA THR A 133 -11.38 4.29 -7.11
C THR A 133 -10.90 4.37 -5.67
N TYR A 134 -9.65 3.95 -5.44
CA TYR A 134 -8.98 4.06 -4.16
C TYR A 134 -7.47 4.21 -4.36
N VAL A 135 -6.91 5.24 -3.74
CA VAL A 135 -5.46 5.45 -3.64
C VAL A 135 -5.09 5.42 -2.16
N ALA A 136 -4.22 4.50 -1.79
CA ALA A 136 -3.77 4.34 -0.42
C ALA A 136 -2.95 5.54 0.05
N SER A 137 -3.12 5.90 1.32
CA SER A 137 -2.17 6.78 2.00
C SER A 137 -1.06 5.94 2.62
N ALA A 138 0.18 6.43 2.60
CA ALA A 138 1.30 5.71 3.19
C ALA A 138 1.06 5.38 4.67
N PHE A 139 1.11 4.11 5.02
CA PHE A 139 1.07 3.65 6.41
C PHE A 139 2.42 3.90 7.08
N ASP A 140 2.43 4.54 8.25
CA ASP A 140 3.67 4.77 9.01
C ASP A 140 4.14 3.47 9.68
N ALA A 141 5.02 2.76 9.00
CA ALA A 141 5.60 1.49 9.43
C ALA A 141 6.90 1.65 10.24
N THR A 142 7.30 2.89 10.57
CA THR A 142 8.60 3.16 11.24
C THR A 142 8.79 2.35 12.53
N ALA A 143 7.75 2.26 13.37
CA ALA A 143 7.82 1.53 14.64
C ALA A 143 7.86 -0.01 14.48
N LEU A 144 7.47 -0.50 13.32
CA LEU A 144 7.45 -1.94 13.01
C LEU A 144 8.76 -2.42 12.39
N LEU A 145 9.60 -1.51 11.87
CA LEU A 145 10.85 -1.87 11.20
C LEU A 145 11.78 -2.65 12.15
N GLY A 146 12.12 -3.87 11.75
CA GLY A 146 12.90 -4.81 12.56
C GLY A 146 12.08 -5.66 13.53
N THR A 147 10.75 -5.62 13.46
CA THR A 147 9.86 -6.52 14.23
C THR A 147 9.22 -7.58 13.32
N ASP A 148 8.80 -8.70 13.92
CA ASP A 148 8.09 -9.78 13.21
C ASP A 148 6.68 -9.34 12.72
N ASP A 149 6.16 -8.21 13.22
CA ASP A 149 4.85 -7.72 12.81
C ASP A 149 4.89 -6.99 11.47
N LEU A 150 6.06 -6.53 11.01
CA LEU A 150 6.20 -5.80 9.76
C LEU A 150 5.72 -6.59 8.54
N ILE A 151 5.96 -7.92 8.50
CA ILE A 151 5.55 -8.79 7.39
C ILE A 151 4.03 -8.81 7.16
N LYS A 152 3.22 -8.48 8.18
CA LYS A 152 1.76 -8.40 8.05
C LYS A 152 1.29 -7.26 7.14
N HIS A 153 2.18 -6.32 6.85
CA HIS A 153 1.96 -5.17 5.97
C HIS A 153 2.68 -5.33 4.62
N GLN A 154 3.11 -6.55 4.27
CA GLN A 154 3.77 -6.82 3.00
C GLN A 154 2.95 -6.29 1.83
N ASN A 155 3.63 -5.67 0.86
CA ASN A 155 3.08 -5.02 -0.32
C ASN A 155 2.31 -3.71 -0.09
N GLU A 156 2.00 -3.32 1.15
CA GLU A 156 1.35 -2.04 1.42
C GLU A 156 2.24 -0.85 1.04
N PHE A 157 1.57 0.25 0.67
CA PHE A 157 2.23 1.54 0.53
C PHE A 157 2.55 2.09 1.92
N VAL A 158 3.83 2.26 2.23
CA VAL A 158 4.34 2.61 3.57
C VAL A 158 5.23 3.83 3.56
N VAL A 159 5.42 4.42 4.75
CA VAL A 159 6.48 5.39 5.02
C VAL A 159 7.31 4.94 6.22
N PHE A 160 8.63 5.06 6.09
CA PHE A 160 9.59 4.96 7.19
C PHE A 160 10.22 6.33 7.44
N LYS A 161 10.17 6.80 8.68
CA LYS A 161 10.59 8.16 9.05
C LYS A 161 11.89 8.18 9.84
N GLY A 162 12.74 9.19 9.53
CA GLY A 162 13.97 9.43 10.28
C GLY A 162 15.03 8.36 10.09
N LEU A 163 15.06 7.71 8.93
CA LEU A 163 16.11 6.77 8.57
C LEU A 163 17.41 7.51 8.29
N THR A 164 18.54 6.93 8.67
CA THR A 164 19.86 7.43 8.27
C THR A 164 20.36 6.68 7.06
N ILE A 165 20.85 7.37 6.05
CA ILE A 165 21.50 6.74 4.89
C ILE A 165 22.88 6.25 5.32
N GLU A 166 23.14 4.97 5.14
CA GLU A 166 24.47 4.37 5.38
C GLU A 166 25.27 4.27 4.08
N SER A 167 24.62 3.88 2.98
CA SER A 167 25.27 3.83 1.66
C SER A 167 24.27 3.87 0.52
N ILE A 168 24.73 4.35 -0.64
CA ILE A 168 24.04 4.28 -1.93
C ILE A 168 24.96 3.52 -2.89
N ALA A 169 24.43 2.53 -3.58
CA ALA A 169 25.14 1.78 -4.61
C ALA A 169 24.28 1.67 -5.86
N PHE A 170 24.87 1.92 -7.01
CA PHE A 170 24.20 1.75 -8.30
C PHE A 170 24.45 0.35 -8.82
N LYS A 171 23.44 -0.31 -9.32
CA LYS A 171 23.59 -1.53 -10.10
C LYS A 171 24.48 -1.24 -11.30
N ASN A 172 25.42 -2.13 -11.56
CA ASN A 172 26.44 -1.95 -12.61
C ASN A 172 27.38 -0.72 -12.40
N ASP A 173 27.52 -0.24 -11.17
CA ASP A 173 28.42 0.88 -10.77
C ASP A 173 28.13 2.20 -11.49
N ALA A 174 26.92 2.40 -12.05
CA ALA A 174 26.54 3.60 -12.78
C ALA A 174 25.04 3.92 -12.64
N PRO A 175 24.66 5.23 -12.62
CA PRO A 175 23.25 5.65 -12.68
C PRO A 175 22.56 5.13 -13.95
N GLY A 176 21.23 4.92 -13.85
CA GLY A 176 20.37 4.49 -14.98
C GLY A 176 19.82 3.07 -14.83
N ASP A 177 20.16 2.39 -13.75
CA ASP A 177 19.60 1.10 -13.33
C ASP A 177 19.18 1.20 -11.85
N ASP A 178 18.87 0.09 -11.19
CA ASP A 178 18.46 0.07 -9.78
C ASP A 178 19.46 0.80 -8.87
N ILE A 179 18.93 1.42 -7.82
CA ILE A 179 19.76 1.99 -6.74
C ILE A 179 19.51 1.16 -5.48
N TYR A 180 20.56 0.57 -4.94
CA TYR A 180 20.53 -0.09 -3.65
C TYR A 180 20.85 0.91 -2.54
N VAL A 181 19.95 1.03 -1.58
CA VAL A 181 20.01 2.03 -0.52
C VAL A 181 20.09 1.32 0.82
N THR A 182 21.25 1.32 1.46
CA THR A 182 21.36 0.84 2.84
C THR A 182 20.97 1.99 3.77
N VAL A 183 19.94 1.76 4.58
CA VAL A 183 19.46 2.69 5.59
C VAL A 183 19.64 2.10 6.99
N SER A 184 19.69 2.93 8.01
CA SER A 184 19.67 2.46 9.40
C SER A 184 18.57 3.12 10.23
N LEU A 185 18.06 2.36 11.20
CA LEU A 185 17.17 2.82 12.25
C LEU A 185 17.58 2.17 13.56
N ASN A 186 17.79 2.97 14.61
CA ASN A 186 18.22 2.50 15.95
C ASN A 186 19.46 1.58 15.93
N GLY A 187 20.37 1.81 14.98
CA GLY A 187 21.63 1.06 14.85
C GLY A 187 21.51 -0.28 14.11
N THR A 188 20.36 -0.57 13.50
CA THR A 188 20.16 -1.74 12.63
C THR A 188 20.04 -1.27 11.19
N ASN A 189 20.73 -1.95 10.28
CA ASN A 189 20.73 -1.68 8.85
C ASN A 189 19.66 -2.48 8.12
N TYR A 190 19.11 -1.86 7.06
CA TYR A 190 18.12 -2.43 6.15
C TYR A 190 18.47 -2.02 4.72
N ASP A 191 18.21 -2.91 3.76
CA ASP A 191 18.49 -2.66 2.35
C ASP A 191 17.18 -2.42 1.60
N PHE A 192 17.03 -1.22 1.04
CA PHE A 192 15.90 -0.81 0.21
C PHE A 192 16.37 -0.65 -1.24
N CYS A 193 15.43 -0.55 -2.17
CA CYS A 193 15.74 -0.45 -3.58
C CYS A 193 14.92 0.65 -4.27
N VAL A 194 15.57 1.47 -5.08
CA VAL A 194 14.88 2.16 -6.17
C VAL A 194 14.89 1.21 -7.35
N GLU A 195 13.77 0.54 -7.59
CA GLU A 195 13.59 -0.37 -8.71
C GLU A 195 13.29 0.47 -9.98
N ARG A 196 14.17 0.39 -10.96
CA ARG A 196 14.19 1.29 -12.13
C ARG A 196 12.92 1.22 -13.00
N TYR A 197 12.26 0.08 -13.04
CA TYR A 197 11.03 -0.07 -13.85
C TYR A 197 9.80 0.49 -13.14
N LEU A 198 9.85 0.64 -11.80
CA LEU A 198 8.84 1.32 -11.00
C LEU A 198 9.14 2.82 -10.89
N THR A 199 10.38 3.17 -10.59
CA THR A 199 10.85 4.56 -10.39
C THR A 199 11.92 4.87 -11.43
N ASP A 200 11.46 5.29 -12.60
CA ASP A 200 12.31 5.55 -13.78
C ASP A 200 13.43 6.55 -13.46
N PRO A 201 14.64 6.34 -14.01
CA PRO A 201 15.82 7.22 -13.83
C PRO A 201 15.57 8.72 -14.17
N ASP A 202 14.58 9.01 -15.00
CA ASP A 202 14.22 10.40 -15.33
C ASP A 202 13.35 11.08 -14.27
N THR A 203 12.82 10.35 -13.30
CA THR A 203 11.98 10.89 -12.22
C THR A 203 12.78 11.74 -11.22
N ASP A 204 12.09 12.68 -10.57
CA ASP A 204 12.69 13.50 -9.51
C ASP A 204 13.06 12.63 -8.29
N VAL A 205 12.32 11.55 -8.01
CA VAL A 205 12.63 10.61 -6.91
C VAL A 205 13.93 9.89 -7.16
N TYR A 206 14.13 9.30 -8.35
CA TYR A 206 15.39 8.63 -8.69
C TYR A 206 16.59 9.58 -8.55
N LYS A 207 16.48 10.80 -9.08
CA LYS A 207 17.52 11.84 -8.98
C LYS A 207 17.79 12.22 -7.52
N ALA A 208 16.73 12.45 -6.73
CA ALA A 208 16.89 12.81 -5.32
C ALA A 208 17.59 11.70 -4.52
N VAL A 209 17.23 10.42 -4.75
CA VAL A 209 17.90 9.30 -4.08
C VAL A 209 19.34 9.17 -4.53
N SER A 210 19.65 9.37 -5.83
CA SER A 210 21.01 9.28 -6.35
C SER A 210 21.97 10.33 -5.79
N GLU A 211 21.45 11.44 -5.25
CA GLU A 211 22.23 12.53 -4.65
C GLU A 211 22.42 12.39 -3.14
N LEU A 212 21.77 11.41 -2.49
CA LEU A 212 21.89 11.17 -1.05
C LEU A 212 23.31 10.71 -0.69
N GLN A 213 23.73 11.03 0.53
CA GLN A 213 25.04 10.69 1.07
C GLN A 213 24.91 10.00 2.43
N ALA A 214 25.90 9.20 2.78
CA ALA A 214 25.99 8.63 4.12
C ALA A 214 25.90 9.70 5.21
N GLY A 215 25.04 9.47 6.20
CA GLY A 215 24.72 10.39 7.28
C GLY A 215 23.51 11.30 7.00
N ASP A 216 22.96 11.33 5.79
CA ASP A 216 21.70 12.04 5.54
C ASP A 216 20.56 11.39 6.29
N VAL A 217 19.67 12.20 6.85
CA VAL A 217 18.44 11.72 7.51
C VAL A 217 17.26 11.95 6.58
N VAL A 218 16.48 10.90 6.34
CA VAL A 218 15.39 10.91 5.36
C VAL A 218 14.11 10.29 5.91
N ASP A 219 12.97 10.69 5.34
CA ASP A 219 11.76 9.88 5.31
C ASP A 219 11.69 9.21 3.93
N VAL A 220 11.35 7.93 3.91
CA VAL A 220 11.25 7.11 2.68
C VAL A 220 9.83 6.59 2.55
N GLU A 221 9.21 6.79 1.39
CA GLU A 221 7.94 6.21 1.01
C GLU A 221 8.14 5.16 -0.09
N GLY A 222 7.35 4.10 -0.06
CA GLY A 222 7.42 3.05 -1.08
C GLY A 222 6.51 1.88 -0.79
N PHE A 223 6.61 0.85 -1.61
CA PHE A 223 5.89 -0.42 -1.41
C PHE A 223 6.75 -1.38 -0.60
N LEU A 224 6.15 -1.97 0.43
CA LEU A 224 6.84 -2.86 1.37
C LEU A 224 7.10 -4.23 0.72
N TYR A 225 8.06 -4.26 -0.18
CA TYR A 225 8.51 -5.45 -0.87
C TYR A 225 9.46 -6.29 0.02
N TRP A 226 9.60 -7.56 -0.28
CA TRP A 226 10.48 -8.51 0.42
C TRP A 226 11.48 -9.17 -0.53
N TYR A 227 12.76 -9.19 -0.14
CA TYR A 227 13.78 -9.98 -0.80
C TYR A 227 14.78 -10.47 0.24
N GLU A 228 14.63 -11.72 0.71
CA GLU A 228 15.39 -12.30 1.83
C GLU A 228 15.30 -11.48 3.14
N GLY A 229 14.32 -10.58 3.22
CA GLY A 229 14.08 -9.60 4.26
C GLY A 229 13.33 -8.39 3.72
N VAL A 230 13.08 -7.39 4.57
CA VAL A 230 12.45 -6.14 4.13
C VAL A 230 13.30 -5.46 3.07
N ASN A 231 12.70 -5.18 1.91
CA ASN A 231 13.34 -4.49 0.79
C ASN A 231 12.34 -3.53 0.12
N THR A 232 12.07 -2.41 0.78
CA THR A 232 11.08 -1.44 0.28
C THR A 232 11.47 -0.90 -1.08
N HIS A 233 10.56 -1.01 -2.06
CA HIS A 233 10.71 -0.36 -3.36
C HIS A 233 10.35 1.12 -3.25
N ILE A 234 11.37 1.97 -3.29
CA ILE A 234 11.28 3.41 -3.00
C ILE A 234 10.55 4.15 -4.14
N THR A 235 9.51 4.89 -3.79
CA THR A 235 8.77 5.78 -4.69
C THR A 235 8.72 7.22 -4.20
N GLY A 236 9.29 7.51 -3.04
CA GLY A 236 9.38 8.84 -2.47
C GLY A 236 10.51 8.97 -1.45
N VAL A 237 11.16 10.13 -1.41
CA VAL A 237 12.17 10.45 -0.39
C VAL A 237 12.07 11.92 -0.01
N THR A 238 12.18 12.20 1.30
CA THR A 238 12.25 13.57 1.83
C THR A 238 13.44 13.69 2.77
N LYS A 239 14.42 14.49 2.41
CA LYS A 239 15.57 14.79 3.27
C LYS A 239 15.16 15.78 4.36
N LYS A 240 15.61 15.53 5.60
CA LYS A 240 15.35 16.36 6.81
C LYS A 240 16.33 17.50 6.97
#